data_4a681006640d13c6f80cce3fd4ab5d90
#
_entry.id   4a681006640d13c6f80cce3fd4ab5d90
#
_cell.length_a   1.000
_cell.length_b   1.000
_cell.length_c   1.000
_cell.angle_alpha   90.00
_cell.angle_beta   90.00
_cell.angle_gamma   90.00
#
_symmetry.space_group_name_H-M   'P 1'
#
loop_
_entity.id
_entity.type
_entity.pdbx_description
1 polymer ?
#
loop_
_entity_poly.entity_id
_entity_poly.type
_entity_poly.pdbx_seq_one_letter_code
_entity_poly.pdbx_strand_id
1 'polypeptide(L)'
;MADIKIFNADGLAKPAGTYTHIAHAKTQDVVFIAGQVPMDASGNTVGKGDFEAQCAQVYANIYTALRAVGADWNNVVQFTSFLVRPQDAAAFRAYRGREFPKMFPGGAYPPNTLLIISRLADENYLLEVQTVAAL
;
A
#
# COMPACT_ATOMS: atom_id res chain seq x y z
N MET A 1 8.00 5.56 -20.45
CA MET A 1 7.68 6.07 -19.11
C MET A 1 6.18 6.25 -18.98
N ALA A 2 5.62 5.84 -17.88
CA ALA A 2 4.19 5.97 -17.65
C ALA A 2 3.77 7.44 -17.48
N ASP A 3 2.60 7.77 -18.02
CA ASP A 3 1.90 9.02 -17.74
C ASP A 3 0.75 8.67 -16.77
N ILE A 4 0.90 9.04 -15.51
CA ILE A 4 -0.03 8.68 -14.45
C ILE A 4 -0.72 9.94 -13.94
N LYS A 5 -2.04 9.95 -13.99
CA LYS A 5 -2.88 11.01 -13.40
C LYS A 5 -3.64 10.44 -12.22
N ILE A 6 -3.50 11.07 -11.08
CA ILE A 6 -4.18 10.69 -9.84
C ILE A 6 -5.15 11.81 -9.48
N PHE A 7 -6.43 11.49 -9.38
CA PHE A 7 -7.46 12.50 -9.17
C PHE A 7 -8.73 11.90 -8.56
N ASN A 8 -9.60 12.78 -8.08
CA ASN A 8 -10.90 12.42 -7.56
C ASN A 8 -11.97 12.70 -8.59
N ALA A 9 -12.95 11.80 -8.70
CA ALA A 9 -14.08 11.98 -9.60
C ALA A 9 -15.13 12.91 -8.99
N ASP A 10 -15.68 13.80 -9.82
CA ASP A 10 -16.84 14.57 -9.43
C ASP A 10 -18.03 13.64 -9.19
N GLY A 11 -18.87 13.98 -8.22
CA GLY A 11 -20.04 13.17 -7.88
C GLY A 11 -19.79 12.04 -6.91
N LEU A 12 -18.53 11.79 -6.52
CA LEU A 12 -18.18 10.87 -5.44
C LEU A 12 -17.83 11.63 -4.16
N ALA A 13 -18.11 11.01 -3.02
CA ALA A 13 -17.73 11.59 -1.74
C ALA A 13 -16.21 11.83 -1.68
N LYS A 14 -15.81 12.96 -1.10
CA LYS A 14 -14.40 13.27 -0.91
C LYS A 14 -13.72 12.17 -0.09
N PRO A 15 -12.53 11.68 -0.51
CA PRO A 15 -11.81 10.69 0.28
C PRO A 15 -11.58 11.11 1.72
N ALA A 16 -11.87 10.21 2.64
CA ALA A 16 -11.75 10.46 4.08
C ALA A 16 -10.33 10.23 4.62
N GLY A 17 -9.36 9.91 3.76
CA GLY A 17 -8.00 9.59 4.19
C GLY A 17 -6.99 9.79 3.08
N THR A 18 -5.85 9.12 3.21
CA THR A 18 -4.71 9.23 2.30
C THR A 18 -4.85 8.30 1.10
N TYR A 19 -5.86 8.55 0.28
CA TYR A 19 -6.09 7.87 -1.00
C TYR A 19 -6.85 8.81 -1.93
N THR A 20 -6.90 8.47 -3.22
CA THR A 20 -7.75 9.12 -4.22
C THR A 20 -8.64 8.09 -4.90
N HIS A 21 -9.61 8.57 -5.67
CA HIS A 21 -10.54 7.66 -6.35
C HIS A 21 -9.89 6.96 -7.53
N ILE A 22 -9.08 7.65 -8.31
CA ILE A 22 -8.65 7.20 -9.63
C ILE A 22 -7.16 7.40 -9.81
N ALA A 23 -6.50 6.37 -10.33
CA ALA A 23 -5.22 6.47 -11.00
C ALA A 23 -5.44 6.07 -12.46
N HIS A 24 -5.25 7.02 -13.37
CA HIS A 24 -5.33 6.78 -14.81
C HIS A 24 -3.93 6.75 -15.39
N ALA A 25 -3.48 5.58 -15.80
CA ALA A 25 -2.12 5.38 -16.30
C ALA A 25 -2.16 5.09 -17.80
N LYS A 26 -1.33 5.81 -18.54
CA LYS A 26 -0.95 5.43 -19.91
C LYS A 26 0.44 4.81 -19.82
N THR A 27 0.53 3.52 -20.07
CA THR A 27 1.78 2.77 -19.92
C THR A 27 1.81 1.57 -20.85
N GLN A 28 3.00 1.09 -21.15
CA GLN A 28 3.19 -0.18 -21.83
C GLN A 28 3.59 -1.28 -20.85
N ASP A 29 4.07 -0.92 -19.67
CA ASP A 29 4.58 -1.86 -18.67
C ASP A 29 3.79 -1.72 -17.37
N VAL A 30 3.07 -2.77 -17.02
CA VAL A 30 2.35 -2.88 -15.74
C VAL A 30 3.05 -3.92 -14.88
N VAL A 31 3.28 -3.57 -13.63
CA VAL A 31 3.94 -4.44 -12.65
C VAL A 31 2.94 -4.82 -11.57
N PHE A 32 2.77 -6.11 -11.38
CA PHE A 32 1.93 -6.67 -10.32
C PHE A 32 2.85 -7.20 -9.23
N ILE A 33 2.81 -6.58 -8.07
CA ILE A 33 3.58 -6.99 -6.90
C ILE A 33 2.67 -7.80 -6.00
N ALA A 34 3.06 -9.04 -5.73
CA ALA A 34 2.33 -9.91 -4.82
C ALA A 34 2.15 -9.24 -3.46
N GLY A 35 1.09 -9.62 -2.75
CA GLY A 35 0.86 -9.11 -1.40
C GLY A 35 2.10 -9.29 -0.54
N GLN A 36 2.55 -8.20 0.07
CA GLN A 36 3.69 -8.21 0.99
C GLN A 36 3.18 -8.31 2.42
N VAL A 37 3.79 -9.22 3.15
CA VAL A 37 3.52 -9.51 4.56
C VAL A 37 4.71 -9.06 5.41
N PRO A 38 4.57 -8.95 6.75
CA PRO A 38 5.64 -8.45 7.61
C PRO A 38 6.73 -9.49 7.84
N MET A 39 7.42 -9.84 6.78
CA MET A 39 8.48 -10.85 6.76
C MET A 39 9.76 -10.23 6.22
N ASP A 40 10.86 -10.43 6.93
CA ASP A 40 12.15 -9.94 6.49
C ASP A 40 12.78 -10.85 5.38
N ALA A 41 13.94 -10.45 4.88
CA ALA A 41 14.63 -11.17 3.81
C ALA A 41 15.06 -12.60 4.22
N SER A 42 15.14 -12.88 5.51
CA SER A 42 15.48 -14.21 6.04
C SER A 42 14.25 -15.09 6.27
N GLY A 43 13.04 -14.57 6.00
CA GLY A 43 11.79 -15.30 6.19
C GLY A 43 11.24 -15.23 7.60
N ASN A 44 11.76 -14.35 8.45
CA ASN A 44 11.27 -14.19 9.83
C ASN A 44 10.15 -13.15 9.89
N THR A 45 9.13 -13.42 10.70
CA THR A 45 8.07 -12.44 10.97
C THR A 45 8.64 -11.29 11.81
N VAL A 46 8.43 -10.07 11.35
CA VAL A 46 8.81 -8.85 12.06
C VAL A 46 7.61 -8.27 12.77
N GLY A 47 7.77 -7.91 14.05
CA GLY A 47 6.74 -7.19 14.78
C GLY A 47 5.53 -8.03 15.17
N LYS A 48 5.73 -9.26 15.67
CA LYS A 48 4.62 -10.07 16.21
C LYS A 48 3.86 -9.27 17.26
N GLY A 49 2.56 -9.11 17.07
CA GLY A 49 1.70 -8.33 17.98
C GLY A 49 1.90 -6.81 17.89
N ASP A 50 2.80 -6.32 17.06
CA ASP A 50 3.09 -4.90 16.87
C ASP A 50 2.68 -4.47 15.46
N PHE A 51 1.48 -3.92 15.34
CA PHE A 51 0.90 -3.56 14.05
C PHE A 51 1.75 -2.51 13.33
N GLU A 52 2.26 -1.52 14.03
CA GLU A 52 3.04 -0.44 13.41
C GLU A 52 4.37 -0.95 12.86
N ALA A 53 5.05 -1.83 13.60
CA ALA A 53 6.27 -2.47 13.11
C ALA A 53 5.98 -3.34 11.88
N GLN A 54 4.84 -4.01 11.84
CA GLN A 54 4.42 -4.78 10.68
C GLN A 54 4.15 -3.88 9.47
N CYS A 55 3.51 -2.73 9.65
CA CYS A 55 3.33 -1.75 8.58
C CYS A 55 4.67 -1.33 7.98
N ALA A 56 5.62 -0.97 8.82
CA ALA A 56 6.93 -0.53 8.37
C ALA A 56 7.63 -1.60 7.51
N GLN A 57 7.59 -2.85 7.94
CA GLN A 57 8.20 -3.96 7.20
C GLN A 57 7.49 -4.21 5.86
N VAL A 58 6.16 -4.18 5.85
CA VAL A 58 5.38 -4.40 4.63
C VAL A 58 5.71 -3.34 3.57
N TYR A 59 5.71 -2.07 3.94
CA TYR A 59 6.03 -1.00 2.98
C TYR A 59 7.50 -1.01 2.57
N ALA A 60 8.41 -1.39 3.45
CA ALA A 60 9.81 -1.60 3.07
C ALA A 60 9.95 -2.71 2.02
N ASN A 61 9.20 -3.80 2.17
CA ASN A 61 9.18 -4.89 1.21
C ASN A 61 8.62 -4.45 -0.15
N ILE A 62 7.54 -3.67 -0.14
CA ILE A 62 6.96 -3.11 -1.38
C ILE A 62 7.98 -2.22 -2.09
N TYR A 63 8.66 -1.34 -1.33
CA TYR A 63 9.67 -0.47 -1.92
C TYR A 63 10.82 -1.26 -2.53
N THR A 64 11.28 -2.31 -1.85
CA THR A 64 12.31 -3.21 -2.41
C THR A 64 11.85 -3.83 -3.73
N ALA A 65 10.60 -4.29 -3.80
CA ALA A 65 10.04 -4.85 -5.03
C ALA A 65 9.94 -3.80 -6.15
N LEU A 66 9.51 -2.58 -5.83
CA LEU A 66 9.48 -1.48 -6.80
C LEU A 66 10.88 -1.19 -7.35
N ARG A 67 11.88 -1.10 -6.48
CA ARG A 67 13.25 -0.83 -6.91
C ARG A 67 13.82 -1.95 -7.79
N ALA A 68 13.39 -3.18 -7.61
CA ALA A 68 13.83 -4.32 -8.42
C ALA A 68 13.43 -4.18 -9.91
N VAL A 69 12.41 -3.38 -10.20
CA VAL A 69 11.95 -3.10 -11.58
C VAL A 69 12.26 -1.67 -12.02
N GLY A 70 13.09 -0.96 -11.27
CA GLY A 70 13.46 0.42 -11.59
C GLY A 70 12.37 1.45 -11.29
N ALA A 71 11.37 1.08 -10.49
CA ALA A 71 10.27 1.95 -10.09
C ALA A 71 10.48 2.53 -8.69
N ASP A 72 9.64 3.47 -8.33
CA ASP A 72 9.52 4.03 -6.98
C ASP A 72 8.04 4.29 -6.64
N TRP A 73 7.79 4.99 -5.53
CA TRP A 73 6.43 5.26 -5.08
C TRP A 73 5.57 6.01 -6.12
N ASN A 74 6.17 6.85 -6.96
CA ASN A 74 5.46 7.60 -7.99
C ASN A 74 4.87 6.72 -9.09
N ASN A 75 5.33 5.48 -9.20
CA ASN A 75 4.83 4.53 -10.17
C ASN A 75 3.63 3.73 -9.67
N VAL A 76 3.32 3.81 -8.37
CA VAL A 76 2.21 3.03 -7.80
C VAL A 76 0.88 3.60 -8.27
N VAL A 77 0.02 2.72 -8.78
CA VAL A 77 -1.33 3.08 -9.27
C VAL A 77 -2.44 2.48 -8.42
N GLN A 78 -2.15 1.50 -7.57
CA GLN A 78 -3.15 0.91 -6.67
C GLN A 78 -2.51 0.16 -5.53
N PHE A 79 -3.10 0.30 -4.33
CA PHE A 79 -2.91 -0.60 -3.21
C PHE A 79 -4.22 -1.35 -2.91
N THR A 80 -4.09 -2.61 -2.52
CA THR A 80 -5.15 -3.36 -1.86
C THR A 80 -4.61 -3.83 -0.51
N SER A 81 -5.27 -3.43 0.56
CA SER A 81 -4.78 -3.61 1.93
C SER A 81 -5.69 -4.54 2.70
N PHE A 82 -5.11 -5.55 3.31
CA PHE A 82 -5.82 -6.59 4.07
C PHE A 82 -5.43 -6.51 5.53
N LEU A 83 -6.40 -6.32 6.41
CA LEU A 83 -6.24 -6.39 7.86
C LEU A 83 -6.99 -7.60 8.39
N VAL A 84 -6.59 -8.10 9.55
CA VAL A 84 -7.26 -9.24 10.20
C VAL A 84 -7.99 -8.84 11.49
N ARG A 85 -7.79 -7.60 11.96
CA ARG A 85 -8.47 -7.08 13.15
C ARG A 85 -9.13 -5.74 12.84
N PRO A 86 -10.43 -5.58 13.07
CA PRO A 86 -11.13 -4.32 12.82
C PRO A 86 -10.51 -3.12 13.56
N GLN A 87 -10.01 -3.34 14.79
CA GLN A 87 -9.38 -2.29 15.58
C GLN A 87 -8.09 -1.73 14.97
N ASP A 88 -7.43 -2.49 14.10
CA ASP A 88 -6.21 -2.02 13.44
C ASP A 88 -6.51 -1.00 12.32
N ALA A 89 -7.76 -0.84 11.91
CA ALA A 89 -8.12 0.12 10.86
C ALA A 89 -7.75 1.56 11.26
N ALA A 90 -8.00 1.95 12.51
CA ALA A 90 -7.63 3.29 12.99
C ALA A 90 -6.10 3.48 13.05
N ALA A 91 -5.38 2.47 13.52
CA ALA A 91 -3.91 2.48 13.58
C ALA A 91 -3.31 2.55 12.16
N PHE A 92 -3.90 1.84 11.21
CA PHE A 92 -3.47 1.86 9.81
C PHE A 92 -3.69 3.24 9.17
N ARG A 93 -4.82 3.85 9.43
CA ARG A 93 -5.09 5.22 8.98
C ARG A 93 -4.07 6.20 9.55
N ALA A 94 -3.77 6.10 10.84
CA ALA A 94 -2.79 6.94 11.50
C ALA A 94 -1.38 6.74 10.91
N TYR A 95 -0.99 5.49 10.66
CA TYR A 95 0.30 5.17 10.04
C TYR A 95 0.41 5.82 8.65
N ARG A 96 -0.59 5.62 7.80
CA ARG A 96 -0.59 6.20 6.46
C ARG A 96 -0.62 7.73 6.49
N GLY A 97 -1.38 8.32 7.40
CA GLY A 97 -1.44 9.78 7.56
C GLY A 97 -0.09 10.40 7.91
N ARG A 98 0.75 9.67 8.63
CA ARG A 98 2.09 10.09 9.01
C ARG A 98 3.14 9.76 7.94
N GLU A 99 3.08 8.58 7.33
CA GLU A 99 4.14 8.07 6.46
C GLU A 99 3.89 8.35 4.97
N PHE A 100 2.66 8.34 4.50
CA PHE A 100 2.35 8.56 3.08
C PHE A 100 2.78 9.95 2.57
N PRO A 101 2.68 11.05 3.33
CA PRO A 101 3.23 12.32 2.87
C PRO A 101 4.73 12.30 2.58
N LYS A 102 5.48 11.40 3.23
CA LYS A 102 6.92 11.20 2.95
C LYS A 102 7.14 10.37 1.69
N MET A 103 6.28 9.38 1.45
CA MET A 103 6.34 8.50 0.28
C MET A 103 5.81 9.19 -0.98
N PHE A 104 4.77 10.01 -0.83
CA PHE A 104 4.08 10.73 -1.89
C PHE A 104 4.07 12.23 -1.57
N PRO A 105 5.22 12.92 -1.66
CA PRO A 105 5.33 14.31 -1.20
C PRO A 105 4.45 15.29 -1.98
N GLY A 106 4.01 14.92 -3.18
CA GLY A 106 3.05 15.72 -3.97
C GLY A 106 1.61 15.60 -3.52
N GLY A 107 1.30 14.73 -2.55
CA GLY A 107 -0.05 14.46 -2.09
C GLY A 107 -0.90 13.63 -3.06
N ALA A 108 -0.30 13.10 -4.12
CA ALA A 108 -0.97 12.24 -5.10
C ALA A 108 -1.00 10.79 -4.59
N TYR A 109 -1.88 10.53 -3.64
CA TYR A 109 -1.99 9.20 -3.04
C TYR A 109 -2.72 8.24 -3.98
N PRO A 110 -2.17 7.02 -4.21
CA PRO A 110 -2.84 6.04 -5.05
C PRO A 110 -4.20 5.62 -4.48
N PRO A 111 -5.10 5.15 -5.33
CA PRO A 111 -6.29 4.43 -4.88
C PRO A 111 -5.90 3.28 -3.95
N ASN A 112 -6.72 3.06 -2.92
CA ASN A 112 -6.54 1.98 -1.97
C ASN A 112 -7.90 1.38 -1.60
N THR A 113 -7.98 0.06 -1.57
CA THR A 113 -9.13 -0.65 -1.02
C THR A 113 -8.69 -1.36 0.26
N LEU A 114 -9.43 -1.14 1.34
CA LEU A 114 -9.16 -1.75 2.63
C LEU A 114 -10.20 -2.80 2.94
N LEU A 115 -9.74 -4.01 3.26
CA LEU A 115 -10.61 -5.12 3.64
C LEU A 115 -10.18 -5.65 5.01
N ILE A 116 -11.17 -6.04 5.80
CA ILE A 116 -10.95 -6.80 7.04
C ILE A 116 -11.31 -8.25 6.70
N ILE A 117 -10.37 -9.16 6.87
CA ILE A 117 -10.53 -10.56 6.51
C ILE A 117 -10.31 -11.45 7.72
N SER A 118 -10.64 -12.75 7.59
CA SER A 118 -10.60 -13.70 8.71
C SER A 118 -9.19 -13.97 9.21
N ARG A 119 -8.24 -14.13 8.30
CA ARG A 119 -6.83 -14.36 8.61
C ARG A 119 -5.98 -14.28 7.34
N LEU A 120 -4.69 -14.08 7.51
CA LEU A 120 -3.68 -14.18 6.45
C LEU A 120 -2.99 -15.55 6.48
N ALA A 121 -1.99 -15.75 5.62
CA ALA A 121 -1.30 -17.04 5.48
C ALA A 121 -0.67 -17.52 6.80
N ASP A 122 -0.18 -16.61 7.62
CA ASP A 122 0.31 -16.89 8.97
C ASP A 122 -0.55 -16.14 9.98
N GLU A 123 -0.85 -16.80 11.11
CA GLU A 123 -1.69 -16.21 12.18
C GLU A 123 -1.08 -14.97 12.83
N ASN A 124 0.25 -14.78 12.71
CA ASN A 124 0.94 -13.63 13.25
C ASN A 124 0.91 -12.41 12.31
N TYR A 125 0.48 -12.58 11.06
CA TYR A 125 0.37 -11.47 10.12
C TYR A 125 -0.89 -10.67 10.39
N LEU A 126 -0.72 -9.38 10.66
CA LEU A 126 -1.82 -8.44 10.92
C LEU A 126 -2.17 -7.61 9.70
N LEU A 127 -1.25 -7.55 8.73
CA LEU A 127 -1.37 -6.73 7.53
C LEU A 127 -0.74 -7.44 6.33
N GLU A 128 -1.42 -7.34 5.19
CA GLU A 128 -0.85 -7.63 3.88
C GLU A 128 -1.25 -6.53 2.91
N VAL A 129 -0.34 -6.09 2.04
CA VAL A 129 -0.63 -5.08 1.02
C VAL A 129 -0.16 -5.57 -0.34
N GLN A 130 -1.10 -5.57 -1.27
CA GLN A 130 -0.87 -5.85 -2.69
C GLN A 130 -0.72 -4.52 -3.45
N THR A 131 0.18 -4.49 -4.43
CA THR A 131 0.52 -3.25 -5.14
C THR A 131 0.54 -3.49 -6.64
N VAL A 132 0.01 -2.51 -7.38
CA VAL A 132 0.15 -2.44 -8.83
C VAL A 132 0.89 -1.16 -9.18
N ALA A 133 1.83 -1.25 -10.08
CA ALA A 133 2.62 -0.10 -10.54
C ALA A 133 2.64 -0.03 -12.06
N ALA A 134 2.91 1.15 -12.60
CA ALA A 134 3.01 1.43 -14.02
C ALA A 134 4.32 2.16 -14.32
N LEU A 135 5.08 1.65 -15.30
CA LEU A 135 6.38 2.19 -15.72
C LEU A 135 6.30 2.91 -17.04
#